data_0d8f924c61f2dc367964b93ead36c733
#
_entry.id   0d8f924c61f2dc367964b93ead36c733
#
_cell.length_a   1.000
_cell.length_b   1.000
_cell.length_c   1.000
_cell.angle_alpha   90.00
_cell.angle_beta   90.00
_cell.angle_gamma   90.00
#
_symmetry.space_group_name_H-M   'P 1'
#
loop_
_entity.id
_entity.type
_entity.pdbx_description
1 polymer ?
#
loop_
_entity_poly.entity_id
_entity_poly.type
_entity_poly.pdbx_seq_one_letter_code
_entity_poly.pdbx_strand_id
1 'polypeptide(L)'
;AFVVCLPGPVPRKGELLTAVADFWFARLGHIVPNQLTGIDPESVVAADEREQVRGRSVVARRLLPLPIEAVVRGYVIGSGWKDYQATGGICGIPLPSGLKMAARLPAPIFTPATKAAVGDHDENVSFEQAQANCRAALASALAGTGKNGADLCAEARAAAIRLYEEAAAYAATRGIIIADTKFEFGIDGAGTLHLIDEALTPDSSRFWPA
;
A
#
# COMPACT_ATOMS: atom_id res chain seq x y z
N ALA A 1 18.43 -2.64 10.53
CA ALA A 1 17.53 -3.75 10.85
C ALA A 1 18.20 -5.04 10.41
N PHE A 2 18.17 -6.07 11.24
CA PHE A 2 18.67 -7.37 10.85
C PHE A 2 17.57 -8.08 10.09
N VAL A 3 17.76 -8.32 8.80
CA VAL A 3 16.91 -9.20 8.02
C VAL A 3 17.44 -10.62 8.21
N VAL A 4 16.65 -11.47 8.79
CA VAL A 4 16.96 -12.90 8.92
C VAL A 4 16.30 -13.63 7.75
N CYS A 5 17.10 -14.13 6.82
CA CYS A 5 16.59 -15.02 5.78
C CYS A 5 16.25 -16.38 6.42
N LEU A 6 15.03 -16.82 6.22
CA LEU A 6 14.62 -18.16 6.65
C LEU A 6 15.33 -19.21 5.78
N PRO A 7 15.69 -20.38 6.34
CA PRO A 7 16.38 -21.44 5.60
C PRO A 7 15.51 -22.11 4.52
N GLY A 8 14.21 -21.83 4.50
CA GLY A 8 13.27 -22.35 3.51
C GLY A 8 12.01 -21.49 3.44
N PRO A 9 11.17 -21.70 2.42
CA PRO A 9 9.91 -20.98 2.26
C PRO A 9 8.92 -21.33 3.37
N VAL A 10 8.10 -20.34 3.77
CA VAL A 10 6.94 -20.60 4.65
C VAL A 10 5.86 -21.28 3.82
N PRO A 11 5.44 -22.51 4.19
CA PRO A 11 4.45 -23.26 3.42
C PRO A 11 3.16 -22.47 3.24
N ARG A 12 2.64 -22.44 2.02
CA ARG A 12 1.38 -21.79 1.64
C ARG A 12 1.29 -20.27 1.88
N LYS A 13 2.40 -19.60 2.20
CA LYS A 13 2.39 -18.14 2.41
C LYS A 13 1.86 -17.40 1.17
N GLY A 14 2.34 -17.73 -0.03
CA GLY A 14 1.88 -17.11 -1.28
C GLY A 14 0.37 -17.28 -1.51
N GLU A 15 -0.18 -18.47 -1.26
CA GLU A 15 -1.63 -18.72 -1.38
C GLU A 15 -2.43 -17.86 -0.40
N LEU A 16 -1.96 -17.74 0.84
CA LEU A 16 -2.61 -16.90 1.85
C LEU A 16 -2.59 -15.42 1.45
N LEU A 17 -1.44 -14.90 1.04
CA LEU A 17 -1.29 -13.50 0.66
C LEU A 17 -2.14 -13.17 -0.55
N THR A 18 -2.14 -14.03 -1.59
CA THR A 18 -2.99 -13.86 -2.77
C THR A 18 -4.48 -13.87 -2.41
N ALA A 19 -4.93 -14.84 -1.62
CA ALA A 19 -6.33 -14.91 -1.22
C ALA A 19 -6.80 -13.70 -0.40
N VAL A 20 -5.95 -13.18 0.49
CA VAL A 20 -6.25 -11.97 1.28
C VAL A 20 -6.27 -10.74 0.38
N ALA A 21 -5.30 -10.58 -0.51
CA ALA A 21 -5.27 -9.46 -1.45
C ALA A 21 -6.49 -9.47 -2.38
N ASP A 22 -6.83 -10.61 -2.97
CA ASP A 22 -7.99 -10.76 -3.86
C ASP A 22 -9.31 -10.44 -3.15
N PHE A 23 -9.46 -10.89 -1.89
CA PHE A 23 -10.62 -10.53 -1.07
C PHE A 23 -10.76 -9.00 -0.92
N TRP A 24 -9.66 -8.30 -0.63
CA TRP A 24 -9.69 -6.86 -0.47
C TRP A 24 -9.86 -6.11 -1.79
N PHE A 25 -9.23 -6.54 -2.87
CA PHE A 25 -9.45 -5.99 -4.20
C PHE A 25 -10.91 -6.08 -4.63
N ALA A 26 -11.55 -7.23 -4.39
CA ALA A 26 -12.96 -7.41 -4.71
C ALA A 26 -13.86 -6.52 -3.83
N ARG A 27 -13.57 -6.45 -2.53
CA ARG A 27 -14.39 -5.72 -1.57
C ARG A 27 -14.29 -4.19 -1.73
N LEU A 28 -13.11 -3.68 -2.04
CA LEU A 28 -12.81 -2.25 -2.07
C LEU A 28 -12.73 -1.67 -3.50
N GLY A 29 -13.00 -2.48 -4.52
CA GLY A 29 -12.90 -2.08 -5.93
C GLY A 29 -13.84 -0.94 -6.36
N HIS A 30 -14.82 -0.58 -5.54
CA HIS A 30 -15.69 0.58 -5.75
C HIS A 30 -15.04 1.92 -5.37
N ILE A 31 -13.90 1.91 -4.65
CA ILE A 31 -13.18 3.12 -4.24
C ILE A 31 -12.22 3.56 -5.34
N VAL A 32 -11.46 2.63 -5.87
CA VAL A 32 -10.47 2.84 -6.92
C VAL A 32 -10.31 1.55 -7.72
N PRO A 33 -10.16 1.61 -9.05
CA PRO A 33 -9.86 0.43 -9.84
C PRO A 33 -8.57 -0.23 -9.37
N ASN A 34 -8.40 -1.52 -9.65
CA ASN A 34 -7.20 -2.25 -9.30
C ASN A 34 -6.52 -2.91 -10.52
N GLN A 35 -5.38 -3.53 -10.29
CA GLN A 35 -4.55 -4.13 -11.33
C GLN A 35 -5.09 -5.43 -11.92
N LEU A 36 -6.07 -6.09 -11.29
CA LEU A 36 -6.49 -7.42 -11.69
C LEU A 36 -7.17 -7.40 -13.07
N THR A 37 -6.83 -8.36 -13.91
CA THR A 37 -7.46 -8.53 -15.24
C THR A 37 -8.65 -9.46 -15.22
N GLY A 38 -8.77 -10.31 -14.19
CA GLY A 38 -9.74 -11.40 -14.14
C GLY A 38 -9.37 -12.62 -15.01
N ILE A 39 -8.21 -12.58 -15.68
CA ILE A 39 -7.72 -13.73 -16.46
C ILE A 39 -7.19 -14.80 -15.50
N ASP A 40 -7.56 -16.06 -15.74
CA ASP A 40 -7.03 -17.20 -14.98
C ASP A 40 -5.54 -17.38 -15.25
N PRO A 41 -4.66 -17.32 -14.22
CA PRO A 41 -3.24 -17.53 -14.38
C PRO A 41 -2.87 -18.86 -15.04
N GLU A 42 -3.65 -19.92 -14.83
CA GLU A 42 -3.41 -21.24 -15.44
C GLU A 42 -3.62 -21.23 -16.97
N SER A 43 -4.35 -20.23 -17.49
CA SER A 43 -4.59 -20.10 -18.93
C SER A 43 -3.46 -19.41 -19.71
N VAL A 44 -2.53 -18.77 -19.01
CA VAL A 44 -1.44 -17.97 -19.62
C VAL A 44 -0.05 -18.56 -19.40
N VAL A 45 0.03 -19.75 -18.82
CA VAL A 45 1.27 -20.53 -18.59
C VAL A 45 1.22 -21.88 -19.30
N ALA A 46 2.37 -22.53 -19.45
CA ALA A 46 2.43 -23.87 -20.01
C ALA A 46 1.74 -24.90 -19.10
N ALA A 47 1.32 -26.05 -19.64
CA ALA A 47 0.53 -27.03 -18.91
C ALA A 47 1.25 -27.61 -17.68
N ASP A 48 2.56 -27.75 -17.76
CA ASP A 48 3.44 -28.24 -16.68
C ASP A 48 3.76 -27.16 -15.61
N GLU A 49 3.43 -25.90 -15.88
CA GLU A 49 3.62 -24.77 -14.95
C GLU A 49 2.36 -24.42 -14.15
N ARG A 50 1.18 -24.94 -14.53
CA ARG A 50 -0.11 -24.58 -13.93
C ARG A 50 -0.16 -24.78 -12.43
N GLU A 51 0.40 -25.86 -11.93
CA GLU A 51 0.43 -26.14 -10.49
C GLU A 51 1.28 -25.11 -9.72
N GLN A 52 2.29 -24.53 -10.37
CA GLN A 52 3.14 -23.52 -9.75
C GLN A 52 2.42 -22.17 -9.54
N VAL A 53 1.45 -21.84 -10.38
CA VAL A 53 0.71 -20.55 -10.31
C VAL A 53 -0.62 -20.67 -9.57
N ARG A 54 -1.13 -21.88 -9.43
CA ARG A 54 -2.46 -22.13 -8.84
C ARG A 54 -2.59 -21.53 -7.44
N GLY A 55 -3.60 -20.66 -7.25
CA GLY A 55 -3.96 -20.06 -5.96
C GLY A 55 -2.94 -19.09 -5.36
N ARG A 56 -1.85 -18.76 -6.06
CA ARG A 56 -0.78 -17.87 -5.56
C ARG A 56 -0.26 -16.89 -6.60
N SER A 57 -0.99 -16.72 -7.69
CA SER A 57 -0.63 -15.82 -8.78
C SER A 57 -1.88 -15.13 -9.30
N VAL A 58 -1.70 -13.96 -9.87
CA VAL A 58 -2.74 -13.19 -10.56
C VAL A 58 -2.20 -12.68 -11.89
N VAL A 59 -3.07 -12.47 -12.87
CA VAL A 59 -2.70 -11.76 -14.11
C VAL A 59 -3.04 -10.30 -13.94
N ALA A 60 -2.01 -9.48 -13.81
CA ALA A 60 -2.13 -8.05 -13.57
C ALA A 60 -1.97 -7.21 -14.85
N ARG A 61 -2.61 -6.06 -14.89
CA ARG A 61 -2.38 -5.01 -15.90
C ARG A 61 -0.97 -4.46 -15.72
N ARG A 62 -0.30 -4.14 -16.81
CA ARG A 62 0.96 -3.39 -16.75
C ARG A 62 0.64 -1.92 -16.53
N LEU A 63 0.97 -1.43 -15.36
CA LEU A 63 0.74 -0.05 -14.93
C LEU A 63 2.08 0.60 -14.57
N LEU A 64 2.17 1.92 -14.69
CA LEU A 64 3.34 2.69 -14.26
C LEU A 64 3.19 3.04 -12.77
N PRO A 65 4.04 2.52 -11.87
CA PRO A 65 3.92 2.79 -10.45
C PRO A 65 4.17 4.26 -10.11
N LEU A 66 3.46 4.77 -9.10
CA LEU A 66 3.85 6.02 -8.43
C LEU A 66 5.16 5.78 -7.65
N PRO A 67 6.05 6.79 -7.58
CA PRO A 67 7.36 6.67 -6.92
C PRO A 67 7.29 6.83 -5.39
N ILE A 68 6.18 6.45 -4.80
CA ILE A 68 5.90 6.55 -3.37
C ILE A 68 5.19 5.29 -2.87
N GLU A 69 5.37 5.01 -1.59
CA GLU A 69 4.55 4.12 -0.83
C GLU A 69 3.47 4.91 -0.08
N ALA A 70 2.22 4.52 -0.27
CA ALA A 70 1.06 5.18 0.30
C ALA A 70 0.71 4.54 1.66
N VAL A 71 1.43 4.95 2.71
CA VAL A 71 1.20 4.42 4.05
C VAL A 71 0.09 5.19 4.75
N VAL A 72 -0.89 4.47 5.30
CA VAL A 72 -1.94 5.04 6.16
C VAL A 72 -1.83 4.45 7.56
N ARG A 73 -1.87 5.32 8.56
CA ARG A 73 -1.75 4.94 9.96
C ARG A 73 -2.97 5.38 10.77
N GLY A 74 -3.59 4.43 11.44
CA GLY A 74 -4.60 4.71 12.48
C GLY A 74 -4.01 4.66 13.89
N TYR A 75 -2.77 4.20 14.02
CA TYR A 75 -2.05 4.05 15.29
C TYR A 75 -0.59 4.46 15.15
N VAL A 76 0.01 4.90 16.25
CA VAL A 76 1.41 5.33 16.29
C VAL A 76 2.33 4.13 16.49
N ILE A 77 2.85 3.56 15.38
CA ILE A 77 3.68 2.35 15.40
C ILE A 77 4.77 2.38 14.31
N GLY A 78 5.74 1.49 14.39
CA GLY A 78 6.79 1.30 13.39
C GLY A 78 7.66 2.55 13.19
N SER A 79 7.93 2.94 11.92
CA SER A 79 8.69 4.16 11.59
C SER A 79 7.97 5.42 12.09
N GLY A 80 6.64 5.43 12.09
CA GLY A 80 5.85 6.55 12.62
C GLY A 80 6.07 6.80 14.12
N TRP A 81 6.27 5.75 14.92
CA TRP A 81 6.64 5.92 16.33
C TRP A 81 8.02 6.57 16.48
N LYS A 82 9.00 6.18 15.66
CA LYS A 82 10.34 6.78 15.67
C LYS A 82 10.29 8.26 15.29
N ASP A 83 9.54 8.62 14.24
CA ASP A 83 9.33 10.02 13.84
C ASP A 83 8.70 10.82 14.97
N TYR A 84 7.61 10.31 15.55
CA TYR A 84 6.92 10.97 16.63
C TYR A 84 7.83 11.23 17.86
N GLN A 85 8.65 10.25 18.24
CA GLN A 85 9.62 10.43 19.33
C GLN A 85 10.66 11.51 19.03
N ALA A 86 11.07 11.63 17.76
CA ALA A 86 12.10 12.58 17.36
C ALA A 86 11.56 14.00 17.15
N THR A 87 10.32 14.14 16.63
CA THR A 87 9.82 15.42 16.12
C THR A 87 8.48 15.88 16.73
N GLY A 88 7.78 15.01 17.43
CA GLY A 88 6.41 15.27 17.90
C GLY A 88 5.35 15.10 16.81
N GLY A 89 5.73 14.60 15.62
CA GLY A 89 4.83 14.38 14.48
C GLY A 89 5.27 13.21 13.62
N ILE A 90 4.57 12.97 12.52
CA ILE A 90 4.90 11.93 11.52
C ILE A 90 4.79 12.55 10.13
N CYS A 91 5.82 12.44 9.31
CA CYS A 91 5.85 13.04 7.96
C CYS A 91 5.49 14.53 7.93
N GLY A 92 5.90 15.30 8.94
CA GLY A 92 5.56 16.71 9.07
C GLY A 92 4.15 17.00 9.63
N ILE A 93 3.33 15.98 9.89
CA ILE A 93 2.01 16.14 10.51
C ILE A 93 2.19 16.21 12.03
N PRO A 94 1.90 17.36 12.69
CA PRO A 94 2.01 17.46 14.13
C PRO A 94 0.94 16.59 14.81
N LEU A 95 1.33 15.91 15.89
CA LEU A 95 0.44 15.06 16.66
C LEU A 95 0.34 15.54 18.10
N PRO A 96 -0.74 15.19 18.83
CA PRO A 96 -0.86 15.51 20.26
C PRO A 96 0.35 15.01 21.05
N SER A 97 0.78 15.78 22.03
CA SER A 97 1.87 15.40 22.94
C SER A 97 1.44 14.25 23.87
N GLY A 98 2.40 13.43 24.30
CA GLY A 98 2.15 12.37 25.28
C GLY A 98 1.54 11.09 24.71
N LEU A 99 1.47 10.92 23.38
CA LEU A 99 1.07 9.65 22.79
C LEU A 99 2.09 8.56 23.15
N LYS A 100 1.57 7.38 23.44
CA LYS A 100 2.39 6.18 23.66
C LYS A 100 2.51 5.36 22.38
N MET A 101 3.48 4.47 22.33
CA MET A 101 3.55 3.48 21.25
C MET A 101 2.24 2.68 21.21
N ALA A 102 1.75 2.41 19.99
CA ALA A 102 0.46 1.81 19.72
C ALA A 102 -0.77 2.65 20.14
N ALA A 103 -0.60 3.92 20.47
CA ALA A 103 -1.74 4.81 20.69
C ALA A 103 -2.56 4.97 19.41
N ARG A 104 -3.89 4.92 19.57
CA ARG A 104 -4.82 5.21 18.46
C ARG A 104 -4.78 6.70 18.15
N LEU A 105 -4.73 7.02 16.87
CA LEU A 105 -4.83 8.39 16.37
C LEU A 105 -6.30 8.87 16.36
N PRO A 106 -6.55 10.17 16.50
CA PRO A 106 -7.91 10.73 16.41
C PRO A 106 -8.58 10.47 15.05
N ALA A 107 -7.80 10.48 13.98
CA ALA A 107 -8.18 10.10 12.63
C ALA A 107 -6.99 9.42 11.95
N PRO A 108 -7.22 8.58 10.93
CA PRO A 108 -6.15 8.02 10.12
C PRO A 108 -5.37 9.13 9.41
N ILE A 109 -4.06 8.99 9.35
CA ILE A 109 -3.16 9.93 8.67
C ILE A 109 -2.43 9.25 7.52
N PHE A 110 -2.23 10.01 6.43
CA PHE A 110 -1.42 9.58 5.30
C PHE A 110 0.04 9.98 5.53
N THR A 111 0.91 9.01 5.57
CA THR A 111 2.33 9.16 5.89
C THR A 111 3.18 8.50 4.81
N PRO A 112 3.35 9.16 3.64
CA PRO A 112 4.03 8.57 2.50
C PRO A 112 5.51 8.30 2.80
N ALA A 113 6.06 7.29 2.12
CA ALA A 113 7.48 7.03 2.10
C ALA A 113 8.00 7.01 0.65
N THR A 114 9.30 7.21 0.49
CA THR A 114 9.96 6.99 -0.80
C THR A 114 10.03 5.49 -1.08
N LYS A 115 10.06 5.11 -2.36
CA LYS A 115 10.52 3.77 -2.75
C LYS A 115 12.03 3.79 -2.83
N ALA A 116 12.68 3.15 -1.86
CA ALA A 116 14.13 3.04 -1.82
C ALA A 116 14.65 2.14 -2.96
N ALA A 117 15.92 2.34 -3.34
CA ALA A 117 16.60 1.40 -4.20
C ALA A 117 16.76 0.04 -3.49
N VAL A 118 16.93 -1.04 -4.29
CA VAL A 118 17.11 -2.39 -3.72
C VAL A 118 18.29 -2.41 -2.75
N GLY A 119 17.99 -2.71 -1.48
CA GLY A 119 18.98 -2.76 -0.39
C GLY A 119 18.95 -1.57 0.57
N ASP A 120 18.23 -0.50 0.24
CA ASP A 120 18.00 0.66 1.10
C ASP A 120 16.65 0.56 1.82
N HIS A 121 16.43 1.44 2.80
CA HIS A 121 15.16 1.53 3.53
C HIS A 121 14.32 2.68 3.00
N ASP A 122 13.00 2.44 2.90
CA ASP A 122 12.04 3.49 2.61
C ASP A 122 12.08 4.58 3.69
N GLU A 123 12.14 5.82 3.26
CA GLU A 123 12.20 6.98 4.15
C GLU A 123 10.85 7.69 4.16
N ASN A 124 10.34 7.97 5.37
CA ASN A 124 9.16 8.79 5.54
C ASN A 124 9.42 10.20 4.98
N VAL A 125 8.51 10.70 4.15
CA VAL A 125 8.60 12.04 3.55
C VAL A 125 7.33 12.84 3.80
N SER A 126 7.41 14.17 3.71
CA SER A 126 6.21 15.01 3.79
C SER A 126 5.32 14.80 2.56
N PHE A 127 4.05 15.18 2.67
CA PHE A 127 3.12 15.09 1.55
C PHE A 127 3.58 15.98 0.38
N GLU A 128 4.11 17.15 0.65
CA GLU A 128 4.65 18.07 -0.36
C GLU A 128 5.83 17.46 -1.11
N GLN A 129 6.71 16.77 -0.41
CA GLN A 129 7.82 16.03 -1.03
C GLN A 129 7.32 14.87 -1.87
N ALA A 130 6.32 14.11 -1.40
CA ALA A 130 5.69 13.04 -2.16
C ALA A 130 5.05 13.57 -3.46
N GLN A 131 4.36 14.71 -3.40
CA GLN A 131 3.81 15.39 -4.59
C GLN A 131 4.90 15.82 -5.57
N ALA A 132 6.01 16.36 -5.07
CA ALA A 132 7.14 16.78 -5.91
C ALA A 132 7.77 15.57 -6.61
N ASN A 133 7.96 14.46 -5.90
CA ASN A 133 8.47 13.20 -6.45
C ASN A 133 7.54 12.65 -7.56
N CYS A 134 6.24 12.61 -7.31
CA CYS A 134 5.26 12.15 -8.30
C CYS A 134 5.24 13.07 -9.53
N ARG A 135 5.29 14.39 -9.33
CA ARG A 135 5.34 15.37 -10.45
C ARG A 135 6.55 15.12 -11.34
N ALA A 136 7.72 14.95 -10.75
CA ALA A 136 8.96 14.74 -11.49
C ALA A 136 8.95 13.41 -12.24
N ALA A 137 8.62 12.31 -11.56
CA ALA A 137 8.71 10.96 -12.12
C ALA A 137 7.64 10.69 -13.21
N LEU A 138 6.45 11.27 -13.09
CA LEU A 138 5.35 11.01 -14.01
C LEU A 138 5.22 12.02 -15.14
N ALA A 139 6.04 13.07 -15.17
CA ALA A 139 5.92 14.17 -16.14
C ALA A 139 5.87 13.69 -17.61
N SER A 140 6.79 12.79 -17.98
CA SER A 140 6.85 12.26 -19.35
C SER A 140 5.66 11.35 -19.69
N ALA A 141 5.26 10.49 -18.75
CA ALA A 141 4.15 9.56 -18.95
C ALA A 141 2.79 10.25 -19.05
N LEU A 142 2.65 11.42 -18.41
CA LEU A 142 1.42 12.21 -18.40
C LEU A 142 1.36 13.29 -19.48
N ALA A 143 2.39 13.42 -20.30
CA ALA A 143 2.42 14.39 -21.38
C ALA A 143 1.21 14.23 -22.31
N GLY A 144 0.45 15.29 -22.53
CA GLY A 144 -0.75 15.28 -23.38
C GLY A 144 -2.04 14.74 -22.72
N THR A 145 -1.99 14.22 -21.49
CA THR A 145 -3.18 13.70 -20.80
C THR A 145 -3.99 14.80 -20.06
N GLY A 146 -3.43 15.98 -19.88
CA GLY A 146 -4.00 17.04 -19.05
C GLY A 146 -3.89 16.79 -17.54
N LYS A 147 -3.25 15.71 -17.10
CA LYS A 147 -3.02 15.35 -15.70
C LYS A 147 -1.58 15.69 -15.28
N ASN A 148 -1.36 15.83 -13.98
CA ASN A 148 -0.02 15.95 -13.42
C ASN A 148 0.19 15.02 -12.23
N GLY A 149 1.47 14.70 -11.93
CA GLY A 149 1.81 13.73 -10.90
C GLY A 149 1.46 14.18 -9.48
N ALA A 150 1.42 15.49 -9.21
CA ALA A 150 1.06 15.99 -7.87
C ALA A 150 -0.43 15.77 -7.58
N ASP A 151 -1.30 15.97 -8.57
CA ASP A 151 -2.74 15.71 -8.43
C ASP A 151 -3.00 14.21 -8.26
N LEU A 152 -2.28 13.37 -9.00
CA LEU A 152 -2.35 11.91 -8.81
C LEU A 152 -1.87 11.46 -7.43
N CYS A 153 -0.85 12.12 -6.87
CA CYS A 153 -0.44 11.88 -5.48
C CYS A 153 -1.55 12.26 -4.50
N ALA A 154 -2.27 13.36 -4.74
CA ALA A 154 -3.41 13.77 -3.92
C ALA A 154 -4.60 12.80 -4.07
N GLU A 155 -4.87 12.31 -5.27
CA GLU A 155 -5.86 11.28 -5.54
C GLU A 155 -5.51 9.97 -4.83
N ALA A 156 -4.24 9.54 -4.89
CA ALA A 156 -3.75 8.35 -4.19
C ALA A 156 -3.89 8.48 -2.66
N ARG A 157 -3.59 9.66 -2.08
CA ARG A 157 -3.82 9.95 -0.66
C ARG A 157 -5.28 9.78 -0.28
N ALA A 158 -6.19 10.38 -1.05
CA ALA A 158 -7.63 10.30 -0.79
C ALA A 158 -8.14 8.87 -0.89
N ALA A 159 -7.72 8.13 -1.92
CA ALA A 159 -8.05 6.72 -2.09
C ALA A 159 -7.50 5.86 -0.94
N ALA A 160 -6.23 6.03 -0.57
CA ALA A 160 -5.58 5.26 0.49
C ALA A 160 -6.28 5.42 1.85
N ILE A 161 -6.66 6.65 2.23
CA ILE A 161 -7.39 6.91 3.48
C ILE A 161 -8.75 6.20 3.44
N ARG A 162 -9.52 6.32 2.35
CA ARG A 162 -10.81 5.64 2.22
C ARG A 162 -10.69 4.12 2.25
N LEU A 163 -9.72 3.56 1.55
CA LEU A 163 -9.41 2.13 1.57
C LEU A 163 -9.15 1.65 2.99
N TYR A 164 -8.30 2.38 3.73
CA TYR A 164 -7.98 2.07 5.11
C TYR A 164 -9.22 2.15 6.03
N GLU A 165 -10.00 3.22 5.95
CA GLU A 165 -11.16 3.43 6.81
C GLU A 165 -12.22 2.33 6.63
N GLU A 166 -12.57 2.00 5.37
CA GLU A 166 -13.54 0.94 5.08
C GLU A 166 -13.02 -0.45 5.49
N ALA A 167 -11.73 -0.71 5.25
CA ALA A 167 -11.11 -1.96 5.67
C ALA A 167 -11.04 -2.09 7.20
N ALA A 168 -10.63 -1.03 7.90
CA ALA A 168 -10.54 -1.02 9.35
C ALA A 168 -11.92 -1.19 10.01
N ALA A 169 -12.95 -0.55 9.46
CA ALA A 169 -14.33 -0.73 9.92
C ALA A 169 -14.81 -2.18 9.76
N TYR A 170 -14.54 -2.80 8.61
CA TYR A 170 -14.86 -4.21 8.39
C TYR A 170 -14.07 -5.14 9.30
N ALA A 171 -12.75 -4.96 9.40
CA ALA A 171 -11.88 -5.78 10.23
C ALA A 171 -12.30 -5.75 11.71
N ALA A 172 -12.72 -4.58 12.21
CA ALA A 172 -13.23 -4.42 13.57
C ALA A 172 -14.45 -5.31 13.84
N THR A 173 -15.33 -5.52 12.86
CA THR A 173 -16.48 -6.46 13.01
C THR A 173 -16.05 -7.91 13.13
N ARG A 174 -14.77 -8.20 12.88
CA ARG A 174 -14.15 -9.54 12.97
C ARG A 174 -13.17 -9.65 14.13
N GLY A 175 -13.15 -8.66 15.03
CA GLY A 175 -12.22 -8.63 16.17
C GLY A 175 -10.77 -8.34 15.77
N ILE A 176 -10.54 -7.66 14.64
CA ILE A 176 -9.20 -7.34 14.13
C ILE A 176 -9.04 -5.83 14.05
N ILE A 177 -7.95 -5.33 14.60
CA ILE A 177 -7.48 -3.95 14.42
C ILE A 177 -6.46 -3.92 13.29
N ILE A 178 -6.66 -3.06 12.29
CA ILE A 178 -5.64 -2.71 11.31
C ILE A 178 -4.92 -1.47 11.84
N ALA A 179 -3.68 -1.63 12.31
CA ALA A 179 -2.94 -0.53 12.92
C ALA A 179 -2.42 0.46 11.87
N ASP A 180 -1.83 -0.05 10.82
CA ASP A 180 -1.38 0.68 9.64
C ASP A 180 -1.34 -0.26 8.45
N THR A 181 -1.27 0.33 7.27
CA THR A 181 -1.13 -0.41 6.00
C THR A 181 -0.33 0.42 5.02
N LYS A 182 0.31 -0.28 4.09
CA LYS A 182 1.02 0.26 2.94
C LYS A 182 0.28 -0.14 1.68
N PHE A 183 -0.10 0.84 0.88
CA PHE A 183 -0.63 0.64 -0.47
C PHE A 183 0.36 1.11 -1.51
N GLU A 184 0.27 0.53 -2.68
CA GLU A 184 0.93 1.01 -3.87
C GLU A 184 -0.09 1.39 -4.93
N PHE A 185 0.21 2.43 -5.68
CA PHE A 185 -0.63 2.88 -6.78
C PHE A 185 0.17 2.97 -8.07
N GLY A 186 -0.52 2.79 -9.17
CA GLY A 186 0.03 2.95 -10.52
C GLY A 186 -0.98 3.60 -11.44
N ILE A 187 -0.53 4.03 -12.61
CA ILE A 187 -1.38 4.64 -13.62
C ILE A 187 -1.34 3.86 -14.93
N ASP A 188 -2.46 3.87 -15.64
CA ASP A 188 -2.54 3.41 -17.02
C ASP A 188 -2.09 4.50 -18.03
N GLY A 189 -2.14 4.19 -19.32
CA GLY A 189 -1.76 5.13 -20.39
C GLY A 189 -2.65 6.37 -20.51
N ALA A 190 -3.82 6.39 -19.88
CA ALA A 190 -4.71 7.54 -19.77
C ALA A 190 -4.49 8.34 -18.47
N GLY A 191 -3.56 7.90 -17.63
CA GLY A 191 -3.31 8.49 -16.33
C GLY A 191 -4.39 8.17 -15.28
N THR A 192 -5.14 7.09 -15.47
CA THR A 192 -6.11 6.64 -14.46
C THR A 192 -5.38 5.94 -13.31
N LEU A 193 -5.70 6.32 -12.07
CA LEU A 193 -5.10 5.72 -10.88
C LEU A 193 -5.67 4.33 -10.61
N HIS A 194 -4.80 3.38 -10.27
CA HIS A 194 -5.15 2.00 -9.91
C HIS A 194 -4.41 1.61 -8.64
N LEU A 195 -5.08 0.84 -7.78
CA LEU A 195 -4.43 0.13 -6.69
C LEU A 195 -3.64 -1.05 -7.27
N ILE A 196 -2.37 -1.17 -6.92
CA ILE A 196 -1.47 -2.20 -7.43
C ILE A 196 -0.79 -2.96 -6.29
N ASP A 197 0.05 -3.92 -6.65
CA ASP A 197 0.83 -4.78 -5.75
C ASP A 197 -0.09 -5.65 -4.89
N GLU A 198 -0.14 -5.43 -3.60
CA GLU A 198 -0.98 -6.14 -2.65
C GLU A 198 -1.86 -5.17 -1.84
N ALA A 199 -2.94 -5.67 -1.25
CA ALA A 199 -3.83 -4.87 -0.43
C ALA A 199 -4.10 -5.54 0.90
N LEU A 200 -3.73 -4.86 2.01
CA LEU A 200 -4.14 -5.25 3.36
C LEU A 200 -3.79 -6.72 3.70
N THR A 201 -2.63 -7.17 3.26
CA THR A 201 -2.08 -8.49 3.61
C THR A 201 -1.25 -8.39 4.89
N PRO A 202 -0.90 -9.52 5.53
CA PRO A 202 0.03 -9.52 6.65
C PRO A 202 1.44 -9.00 6.33
N ASP A 203 1.82 -8.91 5.05
CA ASP A 203 3.12 -8.36 4.65
C ASP A 203 3.07 -6.83 4.50
N SER A 204 1.93 -6.27 4.07
CA SER A 204 1.76 -4.82 3.90
C SER A 204 1.11 -4.12 5.10
N SER A 205 0.60 -4.84 6.08
CA SER A 205 -0.22 -4.30 7.17
C SER A 205 0.12 -4.91 8.52
N ARG A 206 -0.13 -4.15 9.60
CA ARG A 206 -0.08 -4.67 10.97
C ARG A 206 -1.48 -4.91 11.48
N PHE A 207 -1.74 -6.16 11.84
CA PHE A 207 -3.00 -6.60 12.45
C PHE A 207 -2.81 -6.92 13.92
N TRP A 208 -3.75 -6.48 14.75
CA TRP A 208 -3.81 -6.83 16.17
C TRP A 208 -5.17 -7.41 16.51
N PRO A 209 -5.28 -8.27 17.52
CA PRO A 209 -6.57 -8.62 18.10
C PRO A 209 -7.20 -7.37 18.74
N ALA A 210 -8.52 -7.22 18.62
CA ALA A 210 -9.28 -6.11 19.18
C ALA A 210 -9.51 -6.30 20.68
#